data_9af85ce0396944335d2fb606ac67f056
#
_entry.id   9af85ce0396944335d2fb606ac67f056
#
_cell.length_a   1.000
_cell.length_b   1.000
_cell.length_c   1.000
_cell.angle_alpha   90.00
_cell.angle_beta   90.00
_cell.angle_gamma   90.00
#
_symmetry.space_group_name_H-M   'P 1'
#
loop_
_entity.id
_entity.type
_entity.pdbx_description
1 polymer ?
#
loop_
_entity_poly.entity_id
_entity_poly.type
_entity_poly.pdbx_seq_one_letter_code
_entity_poly.pdbx_strand_id
1 'polypeptide(L)'
;MTTESTDGIATIVQGEDRTLTLWATDEKGNPFSLTGNTEIVVKLPGTTSAIERKKTDGQVTVVSADAGKFQCTLTAANTAAMKSGSKQSFQAEVTFASGKRIIVFDSVLTVKKAPV
;
A
#
# COMPACT_ATOMS: atom_id res chain seq x y z
N MET A 1 -8.42 1.09 -10.89
CA MET A 1 -7.89 0.68 -9.58
C MET A 1 -8.09 1.79 -8.56
N THR A 2 -8.48 1.46 -7.40
CA THR A 2 -8.64 2.45 -6.35
C THR A 2 -8.14 1.88 -5.04
N THR A 3 -7.82 2.77 -4.14
CA THR A 3 -7.69 2.42 -2.74
C THR A 3 -9.08 2.32 -2.14
N GLU A 4 -9.16 1.91 -0.90
CA GLU A 4 -10.40 1.88 -0.15
C GLU A 4 -11.11 3.23 -0.16
N SER A 5 -10.39 4.31 -0.33
CA SER A 5 -10.97 5.65 -0.36
C SER A 5 -11.63 5.99 -1.69
N THR A 6 -11.97 5.06 -2.49
CA THR A 6 -12.78 5.10 -3.70
C THR A 6 -12.44 6.18 -4.73
N ASP A 7 -12.02 7.34 -4.34
CA ASP A 7 -11.61 8.42 -5.24
C ASP A 7 -10.14 8.32 -5.63
N GLY A 8 -9.47 7.26 -5.21
CA GLY A 8 -8.09 7.02 -5.52
C GLY A 8 -7.10 7.75 -4.63
N ILE A 9 -7.58 8.56 -3.70
CA ILE A 9 -6.72 9.31 -2.77
C ILE A 9 -7.09 8.96 -1.35
N ALA A 10 -6.18 8.25 -0.67
CA ALA A 10 -6.34 7.96 0.74
C ALA A 10 -5.84 9.14 1.57
N THR A 11 -6.46 9.38 2.70
CA THR A 11 -6.01 10.36 3.67
C THR A 11 -5.61 9.65 4.94
N ILE A 12 -4.40 9.89 5.41
CA ILE A 12 -3.85 9.31 6.63
C ILE A 12 -3.48 10.44 7.57
N VAL A 13 -3.86 10.31 8.85
CA VAL A 13 -3.46 11.26 9.88
C VAL A 13 -2.30 10.66 10.64
N GLN A 14 -1.22 11.43 10.82
CA GLN A 14 -0.05 10.97 11.55
C GLN A 14 -0.44 10.55 12.97
N GLY A 15 0.07 9.40 13.40
CA GLY A 15 -0.14 8.90 14.75
C GLY A 15 -1.38 8.00 14.93
N GLU A 16 -2.14 7.75 13.87
CA GLU A 16 -3.29 6.84 13.95
C GLU A 16 -2.94 5.47 13.38
N ASP A 17 -3.62 4.44 13.89
CA ASP A 17 -3.56 3.12 13.27
C ASP A 17 -4.46 3.12 12.04
N ARG A 18 -3.98 2.54 10.94
CA ARG A 18 -4.75 2.46 9.70
C ARG A 18 -4.56 1.11 9.03
N THR A 19 -5.62 0.66 8.40
CA THR A 19 -5.57 -0.48 7.48
C THR A 19 -6.01 0.01 6.11
N LEU A 20 -5.15 -0.14 5.13
CA LEU A 20 -5.46 0.24 3.75
C LEU A 20 -5.88 -1.00 2.98
N THR A 21 -7.01 -0.93 2.30
CA THR A 21 -7.44 -1.99 1.39
C THR A 21 -7.08 -1.55 -0.02
N LEU A 22 -6.30 -2.38 -0.71
CA LEU A 22 -5.74 -2.06 -2.00
C LEU A 22 -6.08 -3.15 -3.01
N TRP A 23 -6.18 -2.77 -4.27
CA TRP A 23 -6.43 -3.69 -5.37
C TRP A 23 -5.30 -3.63 -6.36
N ALA A 24 -4.70 -4.78 -6.64
CA ALA A 24 -3.72 -4.90 -7.70
C ALA A 24 -4.43 -4.80 -9.05
N THR A 25 -3.89 -4.01 -9.94
CA THR A 25 -4.46 -3.84 -11.28
C THR A 25 -3.36 -3.91 -12.32
N ASP A 26 -3.73 -4.32 -13.54
CA ASP A 26 -2.82 -4.24 -14.68
C ASP A 26 -2.84 -2.82 -15.26
N GLU A 27 -2.06 -2.60 -16.31
CA GLU A 27 -1.97 -1.28 -16.95
C GLU A 27 -3.26 -0.82 -17.60
N LYS A 28 -4.23 -1.71 -17.77
CA LYS A 28 -5.55 -1.38 -18.32
C LYS A 28 -6.59 -1.14 -17.22
N GLY A 29 -6.20 -1.26 -15.96
CA GLY A 29 -7.10 -1.10 -14.84
C GLY A 29 -7.89 -2.33 -14.48
N ASN A 30 -7.63 -3.48 -15.10
CA ASN A 30 -8.28 -4.73 -14.77
C ASN A 30 -7.67 -5.37 -13.53
N PRO A 31 -8.43 -6.17 -12.78
CA PRO A 31 -7.87 -6.88 -11.64
C PRO A 31 -6.66 -7.74 -12.05
N PHE A 32 -5.61 -7.68 -11.26
CA PHE A 32 -4.39 -8.44 -11.48
C PHE A 32 -4.27 -9.51 -10.41
N SER A 33 -4.27 -10.78 -10.80
CA SER A 33 -4.23 -11.89 -9.85
C SER A 33 -2.91 -11.91 -9.08
N LEU A 34 -3.00 -12.11 -7.77
CA LEU A 34 -1.84 -12.25 -6.89
C LEU A 34 -1.47 -13.71 -6.65
N THR A 35 -2.13 -14.64 -7.35
CA THR A 35 -1.85 -16.07 -7.22
C THR A 35 -0.39 -16.35 -7.58
N GLY A 36 0.30 -17.08 -6.71
CA GLY A 36 1.71 -17.41 -6.92
C GLY A 36 2.69 -16.38 -6.42
N ASN A 37 2.21 -15.32 -5.73
CA ASN A 37 3.12 -14.34 -5.15
C ASN A 37 3.94 -14.98 -4.01
N THR A 38 5.18 -14.51 -3.87
CA THR A 38 6.05 -14.88 -2.74
C THR A 38 6.25 -13.73 -1.78
N GLU A 39 6.07 -12.49 -2.27
CA GLU A 39 6.20 -11.31 -1.43
C GLU A 39 5.40 -10.16 -2.00
N ILE A 40 4.86 -9.33 -1.13
CA ILE A 40 4.23 -8.06 -1.47
C ILE A 40 4.84 -7.00 -0.57
N VAL A 41 5.37 -5.95 -1.17
CA VAL A 41 5.96 -4.82 -0.43
C VAL A 41 5.18 -3.57 -0.76
N VAL A 42 4.62 -2.93 0.26
CA VAL A 42 3.97 -1.62 0.11
C VAL A 42 4.94 -0.57 0.58
N LYS A 43 5.26 0.38 -0.30
CA LYS A 43 6.20 1.46 -0.01
C LYS A 43 5.45 2.77 0.13
N LEU A 44 5.66 3.44 1.26
CA LEU A 44 4.94 4.65 1.62
C LEU A 44 5.95 5.78 1.89
N PRO A 45 5.52 7.05 1.74
CA PRO A 45 6.43 8.18 1.97
C PRO A 45 6.77 8.31 3.46
N GLY A 46 8.04 8.35 3.78
CA GLY A 46 8.53 8.58 5.13
C GLY A 46 9.35 9.85 5.22
N THR A 47 9.56 10.35 6.43
CA THR A 47 10.30 11.60 6.65
C THR A 47 11.79 11.44 6.37
N THR A 48 12.36 10.30 6.70
CA THR A 48 13.78 10.04 6.49
C THR A 48 14.02 9.10 5.32
N SER A 49 13.21 8.06 5.23
CA SER A 49 13.27 7.08 4.14
C SER A 49 11.90 6.50 3.94
N ALA A 50 11.68 5.84 2.81
CA ALA A 50 10.41 5.18 2.54
C ALA A 50 10.10 4.15 3.62
N ILE A 51 8.83 4.08 4.00
CA ILE A 51 8.34 3.07 4.94
C ILE A 51 7.94 1.87 4.10
N GLU A 52 8.43 0.68 4.46
CA GLU A 52 8.09 -0.55 3.77
C GLU A 52 7.28 -1.47 4.68
N ARG A 53 6.19 -1.99 4.14
CA ARG A 53 5.36 -3.00 4.81
C ARG A 53 5.37 -4.25 3.95
N LYS A 54 5.65 -5.40 4.54
CA LYS A 54 5.90 -6.64 3.79
C LYS A 54 4.96 -7.75 4.22
N LYS A 55 4.52 -8.53 3.24
CA LYS A 55 3.67 -9.69 3.50
C LYS A 55 4.40 -10.73 4.36
N THR A 56 5.69 -10.98 4.08
CA THR A 56 6.45 -11.98 4.84
C THR A 56 6.64 -11.56 6.30
N ASP A 57 6.51 -10.29 6.62
CA ASP A 57 6.55 -9.79 8.00
C ASP A 57 5.17 -9.74 8.65
N GLY A 58 4.13 -10.23 7.97
CA GLY A 58 2.77 -10.21 8.50
C GLY A 58 2.08 -8.86 8.41
N GLN A 59 2.65 -7.92 7.68
CA GLN A 59 2.17 -6.54 7.60
C GLN A 59 1.25 -6.29 6.42
N VAL A 60 1.24 -7.20 5.48
CA VAL A 60 0.36 -7.18 4.31
C VAL A 60 -0.33 -8.53 4.24
N THR A 61 -1.64 -8.52 4.05
CA THR A 61 -2.46 -9.73 3.99
C THR A 61 -3.22 -9.76 2.67
N VAL A 62 -3.14 -10.87 1.96
CA VAL A 62 -3.95 -11.08 0.75
C VAL A 62 -5.35 -11.47 1.18
N VAL A 63 -6.35 -10.70 0.75
CA VAL A 63 -7.75 -10.96 1.05
C VAL A 63 -8.38 -11.85 -0.02
N SER A 64 -8.11 -11.54 -1.30
CA SER A 64 -8.56 -12.34 -2.43
C SER A 64 -7.50 -12.28 -3.51
N ALA A 65 -6.77 -13.38 -3.68
CA ALA A 65 -5.69 -13.43 -4.66
C ALA A 65 -6.22 -13.26 -6.08
N ASP A 66 -7.34 -13.89 -6.41
CA ASP A 66 -7.90 -13.83 -7.76
C ASP A 66 -8.37 -12.42 -8.13
N ALA A 67 -8.92 -11.70 -7.16
CA ALA A 67 -9.39 -10.34 -7.37
C ALA A 67 -8.27 -9.30 -7.21
N GLY A 68 -7.07 -9.72 -6.79
CA GLY A 68 -5.97 -8.81 -6.54
C GLY A 68 -6.14 -7.96 -5.29
N LYS A 69 -7.01 -8.36 -4.37
CA LYS A 69 -7.32 -7.57 -3.17
C LYS A 69 -6.38 -7.93 -2.03
N PHE A 70 -5.76 -6.92 -1.44
CA PHE A 70 -4.88 -7.11 -0.29
C PHE A 70 -5.00 -5.94 0.67
N GLN A 71 -4.55 -6.13 1.89
CA GLN A 71 -4.59 -5.11 2.94
C GLN A 71 -3.20 -4.86 3.49
N CYS A 72 -2.92 -3.60 3.78
CA CYS A 72 -1.68 -3.16 4.41
C CYS A 72 -2.02 -2.53 5.75
N THR A 73 -1.43 -3.04 6.81
CA THR A 73 -1.63 -2.51 8.15
C THR A 73 -0.54 -1.52 8.50
N LEU A 74 -0.93 -0.36 8.99
CA LEU A 74 -0.03 0.69 9.45
C LEU A 74 -0.29 0.93 10.93
N THR A 75 0.77 0.87 11.73
CA THR A 75 0.67 1.19 13.16
C THR A 75 0.74 2.70 13.35
N ALA A 76 0.36 3.16 14.55
CA ALA A 76 0.50 4.56 14.91
C ALA A 76 1.94 5.07 14.73
N ALA A 77 2.94 4.22 15.05
CA ALA A 77 4.33 4.59 14.84
C ALA A 77 4.67 4.75 13.36
N ASN A 78 4.11 3.89 12.49
CA ASN A 78 4.33 4.02 11.04
C ASN A 78 3.77 5.33 10.51
N THR A 79 2.52 5.66 10.85
CA THR A 79 1.89 6.87 10.34
C THR A 79 2.53 8.12 10.91
N ALA A 80 3.02 8.07 12.15
CA ALA A 80 3.76 9.18 12.75
C ALA A 80 5.06 9.46 12.02
N ALA A 81 5.67 8.44 11.42
CA ALA A 81 6.91 8.57 10.65
C ALA A 81 6.69 8.95 9.19
N MET A 82 5.44 9.06 8.75
CA MET A 82 5.14 9.42 7.38
C MET A 82 5.34 10.91 7.14
N LYS A 83 5.81 11.23 5.93
CA LYS A 83 5.98 12.63 5.54
C LYS A 83 4.62 13.26 5.32
N SER A 84 4.36 14.40 5.98
CA SER A 84 3.11 15.13 5.77
C SER A 84 3.11 15.83 4.43
N GLY A 85 1.94 15.93 3.81
CA GLY A 85 1.77 16.61 2.53
C GLY A 85 0.68 15.95 1.70
N SER A 86 0.24 16.65 0.67
CA SER A 86 -0.73 16.11 -0.28
C SER A 86 -0.02 15.42 -1.45
N LYS A 87 -0.69 14.49 -2.07
CA LYS A 87 -0.22 13.80 -3.28
C LYS A 87 1.15 13.13 -3.09
N GLN A 88 1.34 12.50 -1.93
CA GLN A 88 2.53 11.70 -1.69
C GLN A 88 2.41 10.37 -2.41
N SER A 89 3.45 9.97 -3.15
CA SER A 89 3.43 8.70 -3.90
C SER A 89 3.54 7.50 -2.99
N PHE A 90 2.77 6.46 -3.30
CA PHE A 90 2.97 5.16 -2.67
C PHE A 90 2.72 4.05 -3.68
N GLN A 91 3.37 2.91 -3.48
CA GLN A 91 3.39 1.82 -4.44
C GLN A 91 3.30 0.47 -3.74
N ALA A 92 2.83 -0.52 -4.47
CA ALA A 92 2.94 -1.91 -4.05
C ALA A 92 3.63 -2.72 -5.15
N GLU A 93 4.63 -3.49 -4.74
CA GLU A 93 5.39 -4.36 -5.63
C GLU A 93 5.17 -5.81 -5.23
N VAL A 94 4.91 -6.66 -6.21
CA VAL A 94 4.70 -8.10 -5.98
C VAL A 94 5.83 -8.87 -6.64
N THR A 95 6.38 -9.83 -5.90
CA THR A 95 7.38 -10.77 -6.40
C THR A 95 6.72 -12.13 -6.52
N PHE A 96 6.97 -12.82 -7.63
CA PHE A 96 6.44 -14.15 -7.90
C PHE A 96 7.54 -15.21 -7.78
N ALA A 97 7.12 -16.49 -7.70
CA ALA A 97 8.05 -17.60 -7.53
C ALA A 97 9.10 -17.68 -8.62
N SER A 98 8.79 -17.19 -9.82
CA SER A 98 9.74 -17.12 -10.92
C SER A 98 10.83 -16.06 -10.75
N GLY A 99 10.72 -15.22 -9.72
CA GLY A 99 11.60 -14.09 -9.52
C GLY A 99 11.10 -12.81 -10.19
N LYS A 100 10.00 -12.88 -10.92
CA LYS A 100 9.43 -11.74 -11.60
C LYS A 100 8.86 -10.76 -10.58
N ARG A 101 9.14 -9.47 -10.75
CA ARG A 101 8.67 -8.38 -9.88
C ARG A 101 7.84 -7.40 -10.70
N ILE A 102 6.66 -7.07 -10.18
CA ILE A 102 5.72 -6.20 -10.88
C ILE A 102 5.17 -5.18 -9.91
N ILE A 103 5.10 -3.92 -10.34
CA ILE A 103 4.38 -2.89 -9.59
C ILE A 103 2.91 -3.02 -9.96
N VAL A 104 2.10 -3.41 -8.97
CA VAL A 104 0.68 -3.71 -9.20
C VAL A 104 -0.23 -2.60 -8.70
N PHE A 105 0.34 -1.61 -8.02
CA PHE A 105 -0.40 -0.50 -7.48
C PHE A 105 0.52 0.71 -7.40
N ASP A 106 0.09 1.82 -7.98
CA ASP A 106 0.84 3.07 -7.96
C ASP A 106 -0.18 4.20 -7.88
N SER A 107 -0.14 4.95 -6.80
CA SER A 107 -1.11 6.00 -6.55
C SER A 107 -0.52 7.06 -5.62
N VAL A 108 -1.38 7.98 -5.18
CA VAL A 108 -0.99 9.04 -4.26
C VAL A 108 -1.88 9.01 -3.03
N LEU A 109 -1.37 9.54 -1.95
CA LEU A 109 -2.14 9.71 -0.72
C LEU A 109 -1.81 11.06 -0.08
N THR A 110 -2.68 11.51 0.80
CA THR A 110 -2.46 12.72 1.58
C THR A 110 -2.16 12.32 3.02
N VAL A 111 -1.10 12.87 3.58
CA VAL A 111 -0.73 12.66 4.97
C VAL A 111 -0.92 13.98 5.72
N LYS A 112 -1.80 13.99 6.71
CA LYS A 112 -2.07 15.17 7.53
C LYS A 112 -1.29 15.08 8.83
N LYS A 113 -0.81 16.22 9.30
CA LYS A 113 -0.18 16.28 10.61
C LYS A 113 -1.20 15.93 11.70
N ALA A 114 -0.70 15.28 12.76
CA ALA A 114 -1.54 14.98 13.90
C ALA A 114 -2.08 16.27 14.50
N PRO A 115 -3.37 16.30 14.86
CA PRO A 115 -3.89 17.42 15.62
C PRO A 115 -3.22 17.42 16.99
N VAL A 116 -2.91 18.59 17.47
CA VAL A 116 -2.20 18.74 18.74
C VAL A 116 -3.18 19.21 19.82
#